data_a055e3b68324ded70ae88e65b583628a
#
_entry.id   a055e3b68324ded70ae88e65b583628a
#
_cell.length_a   1.000
_cell.length_b   1.000
_cell.length_c   1.000
_cell.angle_alpha   90.00
_cell.angle_beta   90.00
_cell.angle_gamma   90.00
#
_symmetry.space_group_name_H-M   'P 1'
#
loop_
_entity.id
_entity.type
_entity.pdbx_description
1 polymer ?
#
loop_
_entity_poly.entity_id
_entity_poly.type
_entity_poly.pdbx_seq_one_letter_code
_entity_poly.pdbx_strand_id
1 'polypeptide(L)'
;MKIFSIGDIHGCSKQLASLHDKIFNQLSFNKKNDLLVYLGDYIDRGPNAKGVINRILELQKEKVNSIFLMGNHEQIMIDFVFNKINNLRYWLNLGTDQTFKSYKIEIAEFIKDGFEDDKMDKLRNVLLNKLSNEHIHFLKNLKLSHSMGKYLFVHAGINPEKTLKDQDKMDFLWTRSDQFFDKNFKFEQIIIHGHTPEKEVINLPYRINIDTGCFFSGKLSSVCLNDNNNERKFIYS
;
A
#
# COMPACT_ATOMS: atom_id res chain seq x y z
N MET A 1 -10.62 1.04 -21.45
CA MET A 1 -9.72 0.51 -20.41
C MET A 1 -10.33 0.78 -19.05
N LYS A 2 -10.38 -0.22 -18.17
CA LYS A 2 -10.75 -0.02 -16.76
C LYS A 2 -9.49 0.05 -15.91
N ILE A 3 -9.52 0.88 -14.87
CA ILE A 3 -8.46 0.94 -13.86
C ILE A 3 -9.07 0.51 -12.53
N PHE A 4 -8.50 -0.50 -11.90
CA PHE A 4 -8.91 -0.96 -10.58
C PHE A 4 -7.85 -0.54 -9.58
N SER A 5 -8.18 0.37 -8.66
CA SER A 5 -7.28 0.75 -7.59
C SER A 5 -7.65 0.02 -6.30
N ILE A 6 -6.67 -0.53 -5.60
CA ILE A 6 -6.83 -1.32 -4.38
C ILE A 6 -6.20 -0.55 -3.22
N GLY A 7 -6.94 -0.37 -2.15
CA GLY A 7 -6.50 0.33 -0.94
C GLY A 7 -5.58 -0.50 -0.05
N ASP A 8 -5.34 -0.02 1.15
CA ASP A 8 -4.39 -0.55 2.12
C ASP A 8 -4.76 -1.97 2.55
N ILE A 9 -3.81 -2.90 2.37
CA ILE A 9 -4.06 -4.33 2.52
C ILE A 9 -3.66 -4.81 3.91
N HIS A 10 -2.52 -4.32 4.43
CA HIS A 10 -2.04 -4.63 5.77
C HIS A 10 -2.13 -6.12 6.13
N GLY A 11 -1.44 -6.98 5.39
CA GLY A 11 -1.37 -8.42 5.69
C GLY A 11 -2.70 -9.18 5.58
N CYS A 12 -3.78 -8.57 5.08
CA CYS A 12 -5.10 -9.19 4.93
C CYS A 12 -5.20 -10.03 3.65
N SER A 13 -4.40 -11.09 3.56
CA SER A 13 -4.28 -11.92 2.36
C SER A 13 -5.59 -12.59 1.92
N LYS A 14 -6.49 -12.93 2.85
CA LYS A 14 -7.81 -13.51 2.55
C LYS A 14 -8.72 -12.50 1.85
N GLN A 15 -8.76 -11.27 2.36
CA GLN A 15 -9.54 -10.19 1.77
C GLN A 15 -9.00 -9.82 0.39
N LEU A 16 -7.67 -9.80 0.22
CA LEU A 16 -7.06 -9.59 -1.08
C LEU A 16 -7.45 -10.69 -2.07
N ALA A 17 -7.45 -11.96 -1.68
CA ALA A 17 -7.86 -13.07 -2.53
C ALA A 17 -9.33 -12.94 -2.94
N SER A 18 -10.23 -12.62 -2.00
CA SER A 18 -11.64 -12.38 -2.28
C SER A 18 -11.86 -11.20 -3.24
N LEU A 19 -11.14 -10.08 -3.02
CA LEU A 19 -11.25 -8.92 -3.90
C LEU A 19 -10.73 -9.22 -5.31
N HIS A 20 -9.62 -9.95 -5.43
CA HIS A 20 -9.10 -10.41 -6.73
C HIS A 20 -10.10 -11.29 -7.46
N ASP A 21 -10.76 -12.23 -6.77
CA ASP A 21 -11.80 -13.06 -7.38
C ASP A 21 -12.93 -12.21 -7.98
N LYS A 22 -13.42 -11.23 -7.22
CA LYS A 22 -14.43 -10.29 -7.71
C LYS A 22 -13.97 -9.49 -8.93
N ILE A 23 -12.74 -8.98 -8.91
CA ILE A 23 -12.19 -8.19 -10.02
C ILE A 23 -12.00 -9.05 -11.27
N PHE A 24 -11.35 -10.21 -11.13
CA PHE A 24 -10.97 -11.04 -12.29
C PHE A 24 -12.16 -11.81 -12.87
N ASN A 25 -12.99 -12.40 -12.03
CA ASN A 25 -14.01 -13.35 -12.45
C ASN A 25 -15.39 -12.68 -12.58
N GLN A 26 -15.78 -11.79 -11.66
CA GLN A 26 -17.13 -11.22 -11.68
C GLN A 26 -17.20 -9.91 -12.49
N LEU A 27 -16.10 -9.13 -12.56
CA LEU A 27 -16.06 -7.86 -13.28
C LEU A 27 -15.31 -7.95 -14.62
N SER A 28 -14.93 -9.16 -15.02
CA SER A 28 -14.32 -9.44 -16.33
C SER A 28 -13.10 -8.55 -16.60
N PHE A 29 -12.12 -8.60 -15.69
CA PHE A 29 -10.85 -7.89 -15.86
C PHE A 29 -10.11 -8.40 -17.11
N ASN A 30 -9.75 -7.49 -17.99
CA ASN A 30 -8.99 -7.82 -19.19
C ASN A 30 -7.49 -7.64 -18.92
N LYS A 31 -6.75 -8.75 -18.77
CA LYS A 31 -5.30 -8.75 -18.45
C LYS A 31 -4.45 -7.92 -19.43
N LYS A 32 -4.88 -7.72 -20.69
CA LYS A 32 -4.14 -6.96 -21.69
C LYS A 32 -4.43 -5.47 -21.67
N ASN A 33 -5.67 -5.11 -21.35
CA ASN A 33 -6.16 -3.75 -21.56
C ASN A 33 -6.47 -3.02 -20.25
N ASP A 34 -6.79 -3.74 -19.17
CA ASP A 34 -7.11 -3.13 -17.88
C ASP A 34 -5.88 -3.02 -16.99
N LEU A 35 -5.94 -2.16 -16.00
CA LEU A 35 -4.83 -1.88 -15.09
C LEU A 35 -5.25 -2.12 -13.63
N LEU A 36 -4.40 -2.78 -12.86
CA LEU A 36 -4.46 -2.78 -11.39
C LEU A 36 -3.47 -1.76 -10.83
N VAL A 37 -3.93 -0.94 -9.87
CA VAL A 37 -3.07 -0.02 -9.12
C VAL A 37 -3.22 -0.31 -7.62
N TYR A 38 -2.15 -0.72 -6.97
CA TYR A 38 -2.12 -0.94 -5.53
C TYR A 38 -1.54 0.29 -4.85
N LEU A 39 -2.23 0.81 -3.83
CA LEU A 39 -1.88 2.09 -3.21
C LEU A 39 -0.80 2.01 -2.12
N GLY A 40 -0.25 0.81 -1.85
CA GLY A 40 0.75 0.60 -0.81
C GLY A 40 0.18 -0.07 0.44
N ASP A 41 0.97 -0.07 1.51
CA ASP A 41 0.66 -0.67 2.80
C ASP A 41 0.24 -2.14 2.68
N TYR A 42 1.14 -2.95 2.12
CA TYR A 42 0.97 -4.40 1.96
C TYR A 42 1.21 -5.15 3.26
N ILE A 43 2.09 -4.63 4.10
CA ILE A 43 2.63 -5.25 5.31
C ILE A 43 2.02 -4.67 6.59
N ASP A 44 2.37 -5.24 7.73
CA ASP A 44 2.01 -4.85 9.09
C ASP A 44 0.53 -5.03 9.45
N ARG A 45 0.22 -4.95 10.73
CA ARG A 45 -1.12 -4.99 11.33
C ARG A 45 -1.84 -6.32 11.16
N GLY A 46 -2.06 -6.77 9.94
CA GLY A 46 -2.75 -8.02 9.65
C GLY A 46 -1.82 -9.24 9.61
N PRO A 47 -2.38 -10.45 9.64
CA PRO A 47 -1.65 -11.66 10.04
C PRO A 47 -0.71 -12.24 8.98
N ASN A 48 -0.78 -11.83 7.72
CA ASN A 48 -0.09 -12.53 6.64
C ASN A 48 0.52 -11.61 5.57
N ALA A 49 1.41 -10.71 5.99
CA ALA A 49 2.15 -9.81 5.09
C ALA A 49 2.90 -10.57 3.99
N LYS A 50 3.58 -11.67 4.35
CA LYS A 50 4.27 -12.53 3.37
C LYS A 50 3.32 -13.08 2.32
N GLY A 51 2.12 -13.53 2.72
CA GLY A 51 1.11 -14.07 1.81
C GLY A 51 0.56 -13.00 0.85
N VAL A 52 0.44 -11.75 1.30
CA VAL A 52 0.06 -10.62 0.43
C VAL A 52 1.09 -10.40 -0.66
N ILE A 53 2.38 -10.30 -0.30
CA ILE A 53 3.46 -10.11 -1.29
C ILE A 53 3.52 -11.31 -2.25
N ASN A 54 3.44 -12.54 -1.76
CA ASN A 54 3.42 -13.73 -2.61
C ASN A 54 2.29 -13.67 -3.65
N ARG A 55 1.07 -13.31 -3.22
CA ARG A 55 -0.08 -13.19 -4.13
C ARG A 55 0.14 -12.14 -5.22
N ILE A 56 0.76 -11.03 -4.88
CA ILE A 56 1.13 -9.97 -5.84
C ILE A 56 2.17 -10.49 -6.85
N LEU A 57 3.19 -11.19 -6.37
CA LEU A 57 4.23 -11.77 -7.22
C LEU A 57 3.69 -12.84 -8.19
N GLU A 58 2.68 -13.61 -7.78
CA GLU A 58 1.96 -14.53 -8.67
C GLU A 58 1.31 -13.77 -9.84
N LEU A 59 0.63 -12.67 -9.57
CA LEU A 59 0.03 -11.84 -10.63
C LEU A 59 1.06 -11.23 -11.57
N GLN A 60 2.23 -10.83 -11.05
CA GLN A 60 3.34 -10.36 -11.90
C GLN A 60 3.86 -11.48 -12.83
N LYS A 61 3.99 -12.72 -12.32
CA LYS A 61 4.36 -13.90 -13.14
C LYS A 61 3.31 -14.19 -14.22
N GLU A 62 2.04 -13.98 -13.92
CA GLU A 62 0.93 -14.07 -14.89
C GLU A 62 0.86 -12.89 -15.87
N LYS A 63 1.79 -11.94 -15.78
CA LYS A 63 1.86 -10.72 -16.60
C LYS A 63 0.58 -9.87 -16.55
N VAL A 64 -0.06 -9.84 -15.38
CA VAL A 64 -1.16 -8.92 -15.13
C VAL A 64 -0.62 -7.49 -15.12
N ASN A 65 -1.22 -6.63 -15.95
CA ASN A 65 -0.82 -5.23 -16.00
C ASN A 65 -1.11 -4.54 -14.67
N SER A 66 -0.06 -4.18 -13.93
CA SER A 66 -0.19 -3.69 -12.56
C SER A 66 0.90 -2.70 -12.17
N ILE A 67 0.51 -1.75 -11.32
CA ILE A 67 1.37 -0.74 -10.69
C ILE A 67 1.31 -0.95 -9.19
N PHE A 68 2.46 -0.91 -8.54
CA PHE A 68 2.59 -1.08 -7.10
C PHE A 68 3.20 0.18 -6.50
N LEU A 69 2.42 0.86 -5.67
CA LEU A 69 2.90 2.03 -4.96
C LEU A 69 3.52 1.64 -3.62
N MET A 70 4.41 2.47 -3.13
CA MET A 70 4.99 2.37 -1.80
C MET A 70 4.02 2.97 -0.79
N GLY A 71 3.75 2.27 0.31
CA GLY A 71 3.17 2.84 1.50
C GLY A 71 4.23 3.29 2.50
N ASN A 72 3.83 4.00 3.53
CA ASN A 72 4.74 4.42 4.59
C ASN A 72 5.26 3.22 5.40
N HIS A 73 4.51 2.14 5.52
CA HIS A 73 4.96 0.91 6.17
C HIS A 73 6.09 0.25 5.40
N GLU A 74 6.02 0.16 4.08
CA GLU A 74 7.13 -0.33 3.24
C GLU A 74 8.35 0.60 3.32
N GLN A 75 8.14 1.91 3.37
CA GLN A 75 9.25 2.86 3.56
C GLN A 75 10.02 2.56 4.84
N ILE A 76 9.31 2.40 5.97
CA ILE A 76 9.93 2.13 7.28
C ILE A 76 10.69 0.80 7.24
N MET A 77 10.10 -0.25 6.65
CA MET A 77 10.78 -1.54 6.48
C MET A 77 12.04 -1.42 5.62
N ILE A 78 11.97 -0.70 4.52
CA ILE A 78 13.12 -0.45 3.62
C ILE A 78 14.22 0.30 4.37
N ASP A 79 13.86 1.32 5.12
CA ASP A 79 14.78 2.12 5.92
C ASP A 79 15.45 1.25 7.00
N PHE A 80 14.70 0.39 7.67
CA PHE A 80 15.25 -0.55 8.64
C PHE A 80 16.18 -1.57 8.00
N VAL A 81 15.73 -2.24 6.94
CA VAL A 81 16.43 -3.40 6.38
C VAL A 81 17.62 -3.00 5.52
N PHE A 82 17.43 -2.04 4.60
CA PHE A 82 18.41 -1.72 3.57
C PHE A 82 19.22 -0.47 3.87
N ASN A 83 18.62 0.55 4.49
CA ASN A 83 19.28 1.80 4.84
C ASN A 83 19.88 1.78 6.25
N LYS A 84 19.68 0.69 7.01
CA LYS A 84 20.19 0.47 8.37
C LYS A 84 19.78 1.56 9.38
N ILE A 85 18.63 2.19 9.16
CA ILE A 85 18.06 3.16 10.10
C ILE A 85 17.47 2.40 11.28
N ASN A 86 17.85 2.76 12.51
CA ASN A 86 17.34 2.14 13.73
C ASN A 86 15.97 2.74 14.10
N ASN A 87 14.93 2.40 13.34
CA ASN A 87 13.55 2.88 13.51
C ASN A 87 12.60 1.80 14.07
N LEU A 88 13.13 0.66 14.53
CA LEU A 88 12.31 -0.49 14.94
C LEU A 88 11.31 -0.15 16.05
N ARG A 89 11.69 0.64 17.05
CA ARG A 89 10.78 1.06 18.12
C ARG A 89 9.55 1.79 17.57
N TYR A 90 9.76 2.68 16.61
CA TYR A 90 8.68 3.38 15.93
C TYR A 90 7.84 2.41 15.10
N TRP A 91 8.49 1.52 14.35
CA TRP A 91 7.82 0.55 13.49
C TRP A 91 6.96 -0.44 14.28
N LEU A 92 7.39 -0.85 15.48
CA LEU A 92 6.60 -1.71 16.36
C LEU A 92 5.26 -1.08 16.76
N ASN A 93 5.21 0.22 16.97
CA ASN A 93 3.97 0.92 17.30
C ASN A 93 2.96 0.91 16.13
N LEU A 94 3.40 0.53 14.94
CA LEU A 94 2.57 0.43 13.74
C LEU A 94 2.08 -1.01 13.45
N GLY A 95 2.33 -1.97 14.35
CA GLY A 95 1.86 -3.35 14.21
C GLY A 95 2.77 -4.26 13.38
N THR A 96 4.07 -3.99 13.33
CA THR A 96 5.03 -4.75 12.53
C THR A 96 5.33 -6.14 13.10
N ASP A 97 4.98 -6.42 14.36
CA ASP A 97 5.10 -7.76 14.94
C ASP A 97 4.43 -8.83 14.07
N GLN A 98 3.32 -8.49 13.41
CA GLN A 98 2.62 -9.37 12.49
C GLN A 98 3.44 -9.65 11.22
N THR A 99 4.17 -8.66 10.71
CA THR A 99 5.09 -8.84 9.59
C THR A 99 6.19 -9.83 9.97
N PHE A 100 6.88 -9.61 11.09
CA PHE A 100 7.91 -10.54 11.56
C PHE A 100 7.36 -11.96 11.74
N LYS A 101 6.20 -12.13 12.39
CA LYS A 101 5.53 -13.43 12.54
C LYS A 101 5.24 -14.09 11.20
N SER A 102 4.79 -13.33 10.20
CA SER A 102 4.50 -13.87 8.87
C SER A 102 5.74 -14.43 8.15
N TYR A 103 6.94 -13.91 8.49
CA TYR A 103 8.23 -14.42 8.07
C TYR A 103 8.85 -15.43 9.04
N LYS A 104 8.12 -15.87 10.08
CA LYS A 104 8.57 -16.82 11.13
C LYS A 104 9.78 -16.29 11.91
N ILE A 105 9.70 -15.06 12.36
CA ILE A 105 10.70 -14.38 13.20
C ILE A 105 10.03 -13.99 14.51
N GLU A 106 10.58 -14.48 15.62
CA GLU A 106 10.17 -14.14 16.98
C GLU A 106 10.94 -12.90 17.44
N ILE A 107 10.35 -11.73 17.23
CA ILE A 107 11.02 -10.45 17.49
C ILE A 107 11.37 -10.23 18.95
N ALA A 108 10.60 -10.82 19.90
CA ALA A 108 10.84 -10.70 21.32
C ALA A 108 12.26 -11.11 21.75
N GLU A 109 12.87 -12.07 21.05
CA GLU A 109 14.24 -12.52 21.32
C GLU A 109 15.29 -11.43 21.11
N PHE A 110 15.00 -10.44 20.24
CA PHE A 110 15.92 -9.37 19.88
C PHE A 110 15.72 -8.10 20.70
N ILE A 111 14.54 -7.87 21.28
CA ILE A 111 14.19 -6.61 21.94
C ILE A 111 14.03 -6.71 23.45
N LYS A 112 14.13 -7.92 24.05
CA LYS A 112 13.89 -8.15 25.49
C LYS A 112 14.78 -7.29 26.42
N ASP A 113 16.00 -6.99 25.96
CA ASP A 113 16.98 -6.20 26.73
C ASP A 113 17.23 -4.80 26.09
N GLY A 114 16.34 -4.35 25.20
CA GLY A 114 16.44 -3.05 24.55
C GLY A 114 16.67 -3.09 23.02
N PHE A 115 16.97 -1.93 22.45
CA PHE A 115 17.12 -1.72 20.99
C PHE A 115 18.56 -1.36 20.62
N GLU A 116 19.52 -2.13 21.13
CA GLU A 116 20.94 -1.92 20.87
C GLU A 116 21.27 -2.23 19.40
N ASP A 117 22.23 -1.49 18.84
CA ASP A 117 22.53 -1.55 17.39
C ASP A 117 22.99 -2.93 16.95
N ASP A 118 23.74 -3.65 17.77
CA ASP A 118 24.20 -5.01 17.44
C ASP A 118 23.04 -6.01 17.38
N LYS A 119 22.01 -5.86 18.23
CA LYS A 119 20.79 -6.66 18.19
C LYS A 119 19.93 -6.29 16.97
N MET A 120 19.89 -5.00 16.64
CA MET A 120 19.18 -4.53 15.46
C MET A 120 19.84 -5.04 14.18
N ASP A 121 21.17 -5.06 14.11
CA ASP A 121 21.89 -5.64 12.98
C ASP A 121 21.65 -7.14 12.84
N LYS A 122 21.60 -7.89 13.95
CA LYS A 122 21.23 -9.30 13.93
C LYS A 122 19.80 -9.50 13.41
N LEU A 123 18.84 -8.72 13.91
CA LEU A 123 17.45 -8.80 13.47
C LEU A 123 17.29 -8.46 11.98
N ARG A 124 17.99 -7.41 11.48
CA ARG A 124 18.03 -7.05 10.05
C ARG A 124 18.53 -8.22 9.20
N ASN A 125 19.63 -8.84 9.61
CA ASN A 125 20.20 -9.99 8.90
C ASN A 125 19.25 -11.18 8.89
N VAL A 126 18.57 -11.47 10.01
CA VAL A 126 17.57 -12.54 10.08
C VAL A 126 16.40 -12.23 9.15
N LEU A 127 15.87 -11.02 9.16
CA LEU A 127 14.77 -10.63 8.27
C LEU A 127 15.21 -10.70 6.80
N LEU A 128 16.38 -10.17 6.46
CA LEU A 128 16.93 -10.20 5.11
C LEU A 128 17.09 -11.62 4.58
N ASN A 129 17.55 -12.55 5.41
CA ASN A 129 17.67 -13.96 5.05
C ASN A 129 16.31 -14.70 4.89
N LYS A 130 15.23 -14.15 5.46
CA LYS A 130 13.86 -14.69 5.29
C LYS A 130 13.12 -14.11 4.09
N LEU A 131 13.57 -12.95 3.59
CA LEU A 131 13.04 -12.37 2.36
C LEU A 131 13.60 -13.12 1.15
N SER A 132 12.75 -13.52 0.22
CA SER A 132 13.23 -14.04 -1.07
C SER A 132 13.77 -12.90 -1.95
N ASN A 133 14.55 -13.25 -2.96
CA ASN A 133 15.05 -12.25 -3.93
C ASN A 133 13.90 -11.51 -4.63
N GLU A 134 12.78 -12.20 -4.91
CA GLU A 134 11.60 -11.58 -5.49
C GLU A 134 10.95 -10.57 -4.53
N HIS A 135 10.88 -10.87 -3.20
CA HIS A 135 10.38 -9.93 -2.20
C HIS A 135 11.26 -8.69 -2.11
N ILE A 136 12.58 -8.88 -2.10
CA ILE A 136 13.55 -7.76 -2.07
C ILE A 136 13.39 -6.91 -3.33
N HIS A 137 13.29 -7.55 -4.50
CA HIS A 137 13.09 -6.86 -5.77
C HIS A 137 11.77 -6.06 -5.77
N PHE A 138 10.68 -6.68 -5.32
CA PHE A 138 9.37 -6.02 -5.19
C PHE A 138 9.46 -4.76 -4.34
N LEU A 139 9.98 -4.87 -3.11
CA LEU A 139 10.10 -3.75 -2.16
C LEU A 139 10.95 -2.60 -2.73
N LYS A 140 12.05 -2.91 -3.41
CA LYS A 140 12.96 -1.90 -3.98
C LYS A 140 12.43 -1.20 -5.23
N ASN A 141 11.39 -1.74 -5.88
CA ASN A 141 10.82 -1.21 -7.13
C ASN A 141 9.43 -0.58 -6.96
N LEU A 142 8.97 -0.39 -5.73
CA LEU A 142 7.73 0.32 -5.44
C LEU A 142 7.82 1.78 -5.88
N LYS A 143 6.76 2.29 -6.49
CA LYS A 143 6.67 3.67 -6.98
C LYS A 143 6.07 4.58 -5.93
N LEU A 144 6.41 5.85 -5.95
CA LEU A 144 5.79 6.84 -5.04
C LEU A 144 4.43 7.31 -5.54
N SER A 145 4.26 7.40 -6.86
CA SER A 145 3.02 7.84 -7.49
C SER A 145 2.87 7.24 -8.89
N HIS A 146 1.68 7.31 -9.43
CA HIS A 146 1.39 6.97 -10.82
C HIS A 146 0.30 7.90 -11.36
N SER A 147 0.58 8.58 -12.46
CA SER A 147 -0.41 9.42 -13.16
C SER A 147 -0.94 8.68 -14.38
N MET A 148 -2.27 8.68 -14.55
CA MET A 148 -2.91 8.15 -15.74
C MET A 148 -4.17 8.97 -16.08
N GLY A 149 -4.14 9.66 -17.20
CA GLY A 149 -5.21 10.56 -17.61
C GLY A 149 -5.51 11.60 -16.53
N LYS A 150 -6.77 11.68 -16.13
CA LYS A 150 -7.23 12.60 -15.08
C LYS A 150 -7.02 12.10 -13.64
N TYR A 151 -6.34 10.98 -13.44
CA TYR A 151 -6.14 10.38 -12.13
C TYR A 151 -4.66 10.41 -11.71
N LEU A 152 -4.42 10.76 -10.45
CA LEU A 152 -3.16 10.62 -9.76
C LEU A 152 -3.33 9.61 -8.63
N PHE A 153 -2.60 8.52 -8.70
CA PHE A 153 -2.56 7.48 -7.67
C PHE A 153 -1.36 7.73 -6.75
N VAL A 154 -1.62 7.82 -5.47
CA VAL A 154 -0.62 8.01 -4.42
C VAL A 154 -1.02 7.19 -3.19
N HIS A 155 -0.09 6.94 -2.28
CA HIS A 155 -0.44 6.22 -1.06
C HIS A 155 -1.29 7.09 -0.12
N ALA A 156 -0.73 8.20 0.38
CA ALA A 156 -1.36 8.99 1.44
C ALA A 156 -2.10 10.23 0.91
N GLY A 157 -1.50 10.94 -0.03
CA GLY A 157 -2.04 12.19 -0.54
C GLY A 157 -0.99 13.04 -1.22
N ILE A 158 -1.22 14.33 -1.22
CA ILE A 158 -0.31 15.35 -1.73
C ILE A 158 -0.31 16.55 -0.78
N ASN A 159 0.73 17.36 -0.83
CA ASN A 159 0.74 18.69 -0.22
C ASN A 159 0.04 19.67 -1.18
N PRO A 160 -1.10 20.27 -0.80
CA PRO A 160 -1.86 21.18 -1.66
C PRO A 160 -1.15 22.49 -1.98
N GLU A 161 -0.11 22.85 -1.22
CA GLU A 161 0.66 24.08 -1.42
C GLU A 161 1.80 23.89 -2.44
N LYS A 162 2.03 22.67 -2.92
CA LYS A 162 3.09 22.31 -3.86
C LYS A 162 2.53 21.90 -5.22
N THR A 163 3.27 22.19 -6.28
CA THR A 163 2.97 21.57 -7.60
C THR A 163 3.29 20.07 -7.58
N LEU A 164 2.80 19.30 -8.53
CA LEU A 164 3.10 17.86 -8.60
C LEU A 164 4.61 17.58 -8.72
N LYS A 165 5.36 18.44 -9.37
CA LYS A 165 6.81 18.32 -9.53
C LYS A 165 7.59 18.60 -8.26
N ASP A 166 7.02 19.41 -7.38
CA ASP A 166 7.65 19.84 -6.13
C ASP A 166 7.26 18.94 -4.94
N GLN A 167 6.35 17.99 -5.16
CA GLN A 167 6.00 16.99 -4.15
C GLN A 167 7.20 16.12 -3.82
N ASP A 168 7.45 15.90 -2.55
CA ASP A 168 8.50 15.00 -2.09
C ASP A 168 7.94 13.64 -1.60
N LYS A 169 8.84 12.75 -1.23
CA LYS A 169 8.48 11.41 -0.74
C LYS A 169 7.55 11.47 0.47
N MET A 170 7.77 12.43 1.37
CA MET A 170 6.96 12.57 2.58
C MET A 170 5.53 13.03 2.26
N ASP A 171 5.37 13.91 1.28
CA ASP A 171 4.05 14.34 0.82
C ASP A 171 3.22 13.14 0.35
N PHE A 172 3.80 12.27 -0.46
CA PHE A 172 3.09 11.10 -1.00
C PHE A 172 2.81 10.00 0.04
N LEU A 173 3.65 9.85 1.08
CA LEU A 173 3.59 8.73 2.01
C LEU A 173 2.95 9.06 3.36
N TRP A 174 2.90 10.35 3.77
CA TRP A 174 2.54 10.70 5.13
C TRP A 174 1.48 11.80 5.25
N THR A 175 1.07 12.44 4.14
CA THR A 175 0.02 13.46 4.18
C THR A 175 -1.27 12.88 4.73
N ARG A 176 -1.86 13.56 5.71
CA ARG A 176 -3.17 13.19 6.25
C ARG A 176 -4.28 13.84 5.46
N SER A 177 -5.40 13.15 5.33
CA SER A 177 -6.52 13.62 4.51
C SER A 177 -7.14 14.93 5.01
N ASP A 178 -7.02 15.27 6.28
CA ASP A 178 -7.42 16.56 6.86
C ASP A 178 -6.59 17.76 6.36
N GLN A 179 -5.38 17.50 5.84
CA GLN A 179 -4.48 18.53 5.31
C GLN A 179 -4.87 19.01 3.91
N PHE A 180 -5.70 18.27 3.17
CA PHE A 180 -6.16 18.66 1.83
C PHE A 180 -7.68 18.52 1.64
N PHE A 181 -8.41 18.69 2.72
CA PHE A 181 -9.88 18.74 2.72
C PHE A 181 -10.46 20.08 2.31
N ASP A 182 -9.65 21.09 2.06
CA ASP A 182 -10.16 22.42 1.72
C ASP A 182 -11.08 22.35 0.50
N LYS A 183 -12.30 22.89 0.65
CA LYS A 183 -13.31 22.98 -0.42
C LYS A 183 -12.83 23.76 -1.64
N ASN A 184 -11.80 24.56 -1.48
CA ASN A 184 -11.17 25.36 -2.54
C ASN A 184 -9.99 24.64 -3.20
N PHE A 185 -9.66 23.41 -2.75
CA PHE A 185 -8.58 22.64 -3.33
C PHE A 185 -8.86 22.35 -4.80
N LYS A 186 -8.00 22.84 -5.66
CA LYS A 186 -8.04 22.61 -7.11
C LYS A 186 -6.71 21.98 -7.53
N PHE A 187 -6.76 20.73 -7.88
CA PHE A 187 -5.66 20.01 -8.52
C PHE A 187 -6.13 19.55 -9.90
N GLU A 188 -5.23 19.49 -10.87
CA GLU A 188 -5.58 19.13 -12.25
C GLU A 188 -6.10 17.70 -12.37
N GLN A 189 -5.67 16.83 -11.45
CA GLN A 189 -6.02 15.41 -11.41
C GLN A 189 -6.84 15.06 -10.17
N ILE A 190 -7.68 14.05 -10.31
CA ILE A 190 -8.41 13.43 -9.20
C ILE A 190 -7.45 12.50 -8.45
N ILE A 191 -7.27 12.74 -7.16
CA ILE A 191 -6.34 11.98 -6.32
C ILE A 191 -7.00 10.72 -5.81
N ILE A 192 -6.40 9.55 -6.11
CA ILE A 192 -6.82 8.26 -5.60
C ILE A 192 -5.80 7.83 -4.54
N HIS A 193 -6.25 7.63 -3.30
CA HIS A 193 -5.34 7.39 -2.18
C HIS A 193 -5.94 6.48 -1.10
N GLY A 194 -5.10 6.10 -0.13
CA GLY A 194 -5.43 5.35 1.09
C GLY A 194 -4.90 6.01 2.35
N HIS A 195 -4.13 5.28 3.18
CA HIS A 195 -3.36 5.73 4.35
C HIS A 195 -4.18 6.22 5.55
N THR A 196 -5.26 6.92 5.33
CA THR A 196 -6.14 7.44 6.40
C THR A 196 -7.41 6.61 6.39
N PRO A 197 -7.54 5.63 7.30
CA PRO A 197 -8.67 4.71 7.29
C PRO A 197 -9.98 5.42 7.66
N GLU A 198 -11.02 5.14 6.87
CA GLU A 198 -12.37 5.65 7.04
C GLU A 198 -13.37 4.50 7.15
N LYS A 199 -14.55 4.73 7.76
CA LYS A 199 -15.59 3.69 7.83
C LYS A 199 -16.10 3.27 6.45
N GLU A 200 -16.20 4.24 5.54
CA GLU A 200 -16.64 4.07 4.16
C GLU A 200 -15.68 4.82 3.22
N VAL A 201 -15.64 4.42 1.97
CA VAL A 201 -14.87 5.14 0.95
C VAL A 201 -15.33 6.59 0.84
N ILE A 202 -14.39 7.51 0.73
CA ILE A 202 -14.69 8.92 0.47
C ILE A 202 -14.61 9.14 -1.03
N ASN A 203 -15.69 9.64 -1.62
CA ASN A 203 -15.79 9.91 -3.05
C ASN A 203 -16.13 11.37 -3.30
N LEU A 204 -15.11 12.19 -3.49
CA LEU A 204 -15.25 13.62 -3.77
C LEU A 204 -14.87 13.93 -5.23
N PRO A 205 -15.27 15.09 -5.77
CA PRO A 205 -14.91 15.45 -7.15
C PRO A 205 -13.42 15.44 -7.43
N TYR A 206 -12.60 15.80 -6.45
CA TYR A 206 -11.15 15.99 -6.56
C TYR A 206 -10.31 14.88 -5.90
N ARG A 207 -10.91 14.02 -5.07
CA ARG A 207 -10.20 12.89 -4.45
C ARG A 207 -11.10 11.71 -4.13
N ILE A 208 -10.51 10.52 -4.09
CA ILE A 208 -11.16 9.28 -3.64
C ILE A 208 -10.23 8.62 -2.64
N ASN A 209 -10.70 8.45 -1.38
CA ASN A 209 -10.02 7.63 -0.38
C ASN A 209 -10.68 6.26 -0.33
N ILE A 210 -9.89 5.20 -0.58
CA ILE A 210 -10.36 3.81 -0.56
C ILE A 210 -9.74 2.98 0.57
N ASP A 211 -9.10 3.60 1.55
CA ASP A 211 -8.69 2.90 2.76
C ASP A 211 -9.88 2.76 3.71
N THR A 212 -10.36 1.55 3.87
CA THR A 212 -11.46 1.21 4.81
C THR A 212 -10.98 0.42 6.01
N GLY A 213 -9.69 0.50 6.33
CA GLY A 213 -9.08 -0.11 7.50
C GLY A 213 -9.18 -1.63 7.51
N CYS A 214 -8.81 -2.30 6.42
CA CYS A 214 -9.01 -3.73 6.21
C CYS A 214 -8.63 -4.60 7.41
N PHE A 215 -7.53 -4.29 8.11
CA PHE A 215 -7.01 -5.11 9.19
C PHE A 215 -7.91 -5.14 10.44
N PHE A 216 -8.76 -4.12 10.66
CA PHE A 216 -9.72 -4.09 11.77
C PHE A 216 -11.18 -4.18 11.31
N SER A 217 -11.50 -3.68 10.12
CA SER A 217 -12.87 -3.71 9.58
C SER A 217 -13.20 -5.02 8.87
N GLY A 218 -12.18 -5.76 8.41
CA GLY A 218 -12.34 -6.92 7.54
C GLY A 218 -12.74 -6.58 6.10
N LYS A 219 -12.84 -5.29 5.74
CA LYS A 219 -13.31 -4.80 4.45
C LYS A 219 -12.14 -4.19 3.66
N LEU A 220 -11.63 -4.88 2.64
CA LEU A 220 -10.68 -4.33 1.68
C LEU A 220 -11.45 -3.71 0.51
N SER A 221 -11.16 -2.45 0.21
CA SER A 221 -11.88 -1.68 -0.80
C SER A 221 -11.06 -1.48 -2.07
N SER A 222 -11.76 -1.41 -3.18
CA SER A 222 -11.23 -1.05 -4.49
C SER A 222 -12.19 -0.11 -5.19
N VAL A 223 -11.68 0.73 -6.07
CA VAL A 223 -12.48 1.49 -7.02
C VAL A 223 -12.14 1.08 -8.45
N CYS A 224 -13.16 0.76 -9.23
CA CYS A 224 -13.07 0.63 -10.68
C CYS A 224 -13.41 1.97 -11.33
N LEU A 225 -12.44 2.51 -12.06
CA LEU A 225 -12.52 3.75 -12.79
C LEU A 225 -12.61 3.44 -14.28
N ASN A 226 -13.54 4.08 -14.96
CA ASN A 226 -13.67 3.98 -16.40
C ASN A 226 -13.45 5.37 -17.02
N ASP A 227 -12.40 5.49 -17.80
CA ASP A 227 -11.99 6.79 -18.37
C ASP A 227 -13.00 7.32 -19.40
N ASN A 228 -13.78 6.45 -20.02
CA ASN A 228 -14.70 6.82 -21.10
C ASN A 228 -16.00 7.48 -20.62
N ASN A 229 -16.47 7.16 -19.39
CA ASN A 229 -17.81 7.57 -18.92
C ASN A 229 -17.82 8.20 -17.52
N ASN A 230 -16.66 8.52 -16.95
CA ASN A 230 -16.52 9.04 -15.58
C ASN A 230 -17.13 8.14 -14.48
N GLU A 231 -17.41 6.89 -14.77
CA GLU A 231 -18.01 5.96 -13.82
C GLU A 231 -16.98 5.56 -12.75
N ARG A 232 -17.46 5.55 -11.49
CA ARG A 232 -16.71 5.11 -10.31
C ARG A 232 -17.52 4.01 -9.64
N LYS A 233 -17.04 2.76 -9.70
CA LYS A 233 -17.70 1.64 -9.05
C LYS A 233 -16.82 1.14 -7.90
N PHE A 234 -17.37 1.13 -6.69
CA PHE A 234 -16.67 0.62 -5.51
C PHE A 234 -16.92 -0.87 -5.33
N ILE A 235 -15.87 -1.60 -4.96
CA ILE A 235 -15.86 -3.06 -4.82
C ILE A 235 -15.21 -3.36 -3.46
N TYR A 236 -15.79 -4.29 -2.75
CA TYR A 236 -15.33 -4.70 -1.42
C TYR A 236 -15.04 -6.21 -1.38
N SER A 237 -14.04 -6.62 -0.56
CA SER A 237 -13.66 -8.02 -0.40
C SER A 237 -14.78 -8.91 0.12
#